data_3744be5dbba800d642a0046a62f748e0
#
_entry.id   3744be5dbba800d642a0046a62f748e0
#
_cell.length_a   1.000
_cell.length_b   1.000
_cell.length_c   1.000
_cell.angle_alpha   90.00
_cell.angle_beta   90.00
_cell.angle_gamma   90.00
#
_symmetry.space_group_name_H-M   'P 1'
#
loop_
_entity.id
_entity.type
_entity.pdbx_description
1 polymer ?
#
loop_
_entity_poly.entity_id
_entity_poly.type
_entity_poly.pdbx_seq_one_letter_code
_entity_poly.pdbx_strand_id
1 'polypeptide(L)'
;MKKYLFIVLATLLFVACNSNSQKSIEYVKQTSVDNTYSIDVPKSASRYQCVESLMTFMNEQSHLFIMVDKTDMSPSEYDASQKQDPSFTRTVMESNDSILIVKSTKGLMNPWSAYNCIGKKNIEGTGYVITVSTDTWSKETCKKVLIHMMGSIKEVTE
;
A
#
# COMPACT_ATOMS: atom_id res chain seq x y z
N MET A 1 -16.92 12.81 -49.83
CA MET A 1 -17.32 13.06 -48.43
C MET A 1 -17.53 11.82 -47.57
N LYS A 2 -17.79 10.60 -48.11
CA LYS A 2 -17.99 9.38 -47.29
C LYS A 2 -16.73 8.75 -46.67
N LYS A 3 -15.53 9.04 -47.20
CA LYS A 3 -14.26 8.46 -46.69
C LYS A 3 -13.76 9.10 -45.40
N TYR A 4 -14.10 10.37 -45.14
CA TYR A 4 -13.64 11.09 -43.90
C TYR A 4 -14.52 10.73 -42.69
N LEU A 5 -15.78 10.30 -42.91
CA LEU A 5 -16.67 9.91 -41.81
C LEU A 5 -16.16 8.63 -41.08
N PHE A 6 -15.54 7.70 -41.83
CA PHE A 6 -14.99 6.46 -41.25
C PHE A 6 -13.75 6.69 -40.38
N ILE A 7 -12.90 7.67 -40.75
CA ILE A 7 -11.69 7.99 -40.00
C ILE A 7 -12.04 8.65 -38.66
N VAL A 8 -13.04 9.54 -38.65
CA VAL A 8 -13.51 10.21 -37.44
C VAL A 8 -14.19 9.21 -36.49
N LEU A 9 -14.93 8.24 -37.01
CA LEU A 9 -15.57 7.21 -36.19
C LEU A 9 -14.56 6.23 -35.59
N ALA A 10 -13.50 5.87 -36.34
CA ALA A 10 -12.43 5.01 -35.84
C ALA A 10 -11.60 5.70 -34.75
N THR A 11 -11.33 7.00 -34.86
CA THR A 11 -10.61 7.74 -33.82
C THR A 11 -11.43 7.91 -32.54
N LEU A 12 -12.76 8.05 -32.64
CA LEU A 12 -13.65 8.09 -31.47
C LEU A 12 -13.73 6.74 -30.75
N LEU A 13 -13.63 5.62 -31.47
CA LEU A 13 -13.61 4.28 -30.86
C LEU A 13 -12.29 3.98 -30.14
N PHE A 14 -11.15 4.53 -30.60
CA PHE A 14 -9.86 4.37 -29.91
C PHE A 14 -9.75 5.20 -28.64
N VAL A 15 -10.44 6.34 -28.54
CA VAL A 15 -10.48 7.15 -27.32
C VAL A 15 -11.38 6.52 -26.24
N ALA A 16 -12.40 5.73 -26.63
CA ALA A 16 -13.29 5.08 -25.67
C ALA A 16 -12.70 3.81 -25.02
N CYS A 17 -11.63 3.22 -25.57
CA CYS A 17 -11.02 1.99 -25.02
C CYS A 17 -9.86 2.22 -24.05
N ASN A 18 -9.47 3.46 -23.77
CA ASN A 18 -8.33 3.76 -22.88
C ASN A 18 -8.75 4.40 -21.54
N SER A 19 -10.02 4.34 -21.18
CA SER A 19 -10.45 4.60 -19.82
C SER A 19 -10.33 3.33 -18.97
N ASN A 20 -9.12 2.84 -18.74
CA ASN A 20 -8.82 2.20 -17.46
C ASN A 20 -9.01 3.29 -16.40
N SER A 21 -10.26 3.51 -16.01
CA SER A 21 -10.59 4.27 -14.83
C SER A 21 -10.00 3.48 -13.67
N GLN A 22 -8.74 3.76 -13.35
CA GLN A 22 -8.20 3.40 -12.05
C GLN A 22 -9.16 4.00 -11.04
N LYS A 23 -10.04 3.15 -10.49
CA LYS A 23 -10.98 3.52 -9.46
C LYS A 23 -10.15 4.26 -8.40
N SER A 24 -10.41 5.55 -8.21
CA SER A 24 -9.68 6.36 -7.22
C SER A 24 -9.85 5.68 -5.87
N ILE A 25 -8.74 5.42 -5.19
CA ILE A 25 -8.77 4.85 -3.85
C ILE A 25 -9.28 5.95 -2.91
N GLU A 26 -10.42 5.72 -2.28
CA GLU A 26 -10.95 6.59 -1.24
C GLU A 26 -10.26 6.29 0.08
N TYR A 27 -10.02 7.33 0.89
CA TYR A 27 -9.38 7.22 2.18
C TYR A 27 -10.28 7.70 3.30
N VAL A 28 -10.06 7.17 4.49
CA VAL A 28 -10.73 7.58 5.73
C VAL A 28 -9.68 7.75 6.82
N LYS A 29 -9.81 8.83 7.59
CA LYS A 29 -8.93 9.09 8.74
C LYS A 29 -9.22 8.08 9.85
N GLN A 30 -8.17 7.49 10.37
CA GLN A 30 -8.17 6.61 11.52
C GLN A 30 -7.24 7.16 12.60
N THR A 31 -7.66 7.08 13.86
CA THR A 31 -6.85 7.50 15.02
C THR A 31 -6.41 6.26 15.79
N SER A 32 -5.18 6.25 16.30
CA SER A 32 -4.66 5.19 17.18
C SER A 32 -5.51 5.05 18.44
N VAL A 33 -5.45 3.88 19.07
CA VAL A 33 -6.27 3.59 20.28
C VAL A 33 -5.87 4.50 21.44
N ASP A 34 -4.58 4.82 21.53
CA ASP A 34 -4.01 5.72 22.54
C ASP A 34 -4.16 7.21 22.19
N ASN A 35 -4.83 7.54 21.07
CA ASN A 35 -5.02 8.89 20.55
C ASN A 35 -3.72 9.67 20.27
N THR A 36 -2.58 9.00 20.12
CA THR A 36 -1.29 9.67 19.90
C THR A 36 -1.08 10.11 18.45
N TYR A 37 -1.67 9.41 17.48
CA TYR A 37 -1.54 9.78 16.07
C TYR A 37 -2.80 9.44 15.25
N SER A 38 -2.90 10.05 14.08
CA SER A 38 -3.93 9.74 13.08
C SER A 38 -3.30 9.54 11.70
N ILE A 39 -3.95 8.74 10.86
CA ILE A 39 -3.48 8.38 9.51
C ILE A 39 -4.67 8.12 8.59
N ASP A 40 -4.53 8.45 7.31
CA ASP A 40 -5.53 8.11 6.30
C ASP A 40 -5.30 6.68 5.81
N VAL A 41 -6.34 5.86 5.85
CA VAL A 41 -6.33 4.44 5.45
C VAL A 41 -7.32 4.24 4.31
N PRO A 42 -7.05 3.39 3.31
CA PRO A 42 -8.04 3.04 2.29
C PRO A 42 -9.38 2.64 2.92
N LYS A 43 -10.47 3.28 2.50
CA LYS A 43 -11.83 3.06 3.04
C LYS A 43 -12.28 1.60 2.92
N SER A 44 -11.71 0.86 1.97
CA SER A 44 -11.98 -0.56 1.80
C SER A 44 -11.37 -1.45 2.87
N ALA A 45 -10.41 -0.96 3.65
CA ALA A 45 -9.77 -1.71 4.73
C ALA A 45 -10.47 -1.44 6.06
N SER A 46 -10.89 -2.51 6.73
CA SER A 46 -11.51 -2.46 8.06
C SER A 46 -10.47 -2.64 9.14
N ARG A 47 -10.65 -1.99 10.28
CA ARG A 47 -9.83 -2.18 11.47
C ARG A 47 -9.91 -3.63 11.93
N TYR A 48 -8.75 -4.29 12.05
CA TYR A 48 -8.67 -5.71 12.43
C TYR A 48 -8.25 -5.88 13.89
N GLN A 49 -7.05 -5.42 14.22
CA GLN A 49 -6.52 -5.47 15.58
C GLN A 49 -5.76 -4.18 15.86
N CYS A 50 -6.01 -3.58 17.03
CA CYS A 50 -5.31 -2.37 17.43
C CYS A 50 -5.00 -2.48 18.91
N VAL A 51 -3.72 -2.36 19.24
CA VAL A 51 -3.21 -2.41 20.62
C VAL A 51 -2.27 -1.23 20.78
N GLU A 52 -2.59 -0.33 21.71
CA GLU A 52 -1.79 0.88 21.94
C GLU A 52 -1.48 1.65 20.65
N SER A 53 -0.20 1.76 20.30
CA SER A 53 0.27 2.48 19.10
C SER A 53 0.24 1.65 17.82
N LEU A 54 0.01 0.33 17.90
CA LEU A 54 -0.07 -0.56 16.74
C LEU A 54 -1.48 -0.58 16.18
N MET A 55 -1.65 -0.23 14.90
CA MET A 55 -2.90 -0.37 14.17
C MET A 55 -2.76 -1.34 13.01
N THR A 56 -3.70 -2.27 12.91
CA THR A 56 -3.81 -3.18 11.76
C THR A 56 -5.16 -3.07 11.10
N PHE A 57 -5.16 -3.14 9.77
CA PHE A 57 -6.36 -3.09 8.94
C PHE A 57 -6.31 -4.20 7.90
N MET A 58 -7.46 -4.75 7.56
CA MET A 58 -7.58 -5.82 6.58
C MET A 58 -8.75 -5.59 5.63
N ASN A 59 -8.60 -6.09 4.42
CA ASN A 59 -9.69 -6.34 3.49
C ASN A 59 -9.49 -7.74 2.90
N GLU A 60 -10.31 -8.68 3.31
CA GLU A 60 -10.21 -10.09 2.88
C GLU A 60 -10.47 -10.27 1.39
N GLN A 61 -11.38 -9.49 0.80
CA GLN A 61 -11.74 -9.59 -0.61
C GLN A 61 -10.61 -9.14 -1.55
N SER A 62 -9.81 -8.17 -1.13
CA SER A 62 -8.65 -7.66 -1.88
C SER A 62 -7.33 -8.12 -1.30
N HIS A 63 -7.34 -9.06 -0.36
CA HIS A 63 -6.15 -9.54 0.35
C HIS A 63 -5.21 -8.40 0.78
N LEU A 64 -5.81 -7.26 1.17
CA LEU A 64 -5.09 -6.10 1.63
C LEU A 64 -4.85 -6.22 3.13
N PHE A 65 -3.59 -6.09 3.51
CA PHE A 65 -3.18 -5.98 4.91
C PHE A 65 -2.36 -4.71 5.09
N ILE A 66 -2.70 -3.93 6.09
CA ILE A 66 -2.01 -2.70 6.46
C ILE A 66 -1.64 -2.77 7.93
N MET A 67 -0.42 -2.36 8.24
CA MET A 67 0.06 -2.24 9.61
C MET A 67 0.77 -0.89 9.77
N VAL A 68 0.49 -0.23 10.88
CA VAL A 68 1.18 1.01 11.30
C VAL A 68 1.73 0.76 12.69
N ASP A 69 3.03 0.89 12.83
CA ASP A 69 3.74 0.63 14.08
C ASP A 69 4.63 1.83 14.45
N LYS A 70 4.70 2.14 15.73
CA LYS A 70 5.56 3.20 16.28
C LYS A 70 6.93 2.60 16.61
N THR A 71 7.92 2.88 15.77
CA THR A 71 9.28 2.32 15.92
C THR A 71 10.32 3.18 15.19
N ASP A 72 11.54 3.18 15.68
CA ASP A 72 12.66 3.87 15.06
C ASP A 72 13.43 3.04 14.03
N MET A 73 13.04 1.79 13.82
CA MET A 73 13.66 0.91 12.83
C MET A 73 13.57 1.51 11.41
N SER A 74 14.60 1.29 10.61
CA SER A 74 14.50 1.49 9.16
C SER A 74 13.56 0.46 8.53
N PRO A 75 13.03 0.71 7.31
CA PRO A 75 12.17 -0.27 6.62
C PRO A 75 12.82 -1.65 6.47
N SER A 76 14.14 -1.70 6.24
CA SER A 76 14.88 -2.95 6.08
C SER A 76 15.07 -3.69 7.41
N GLU A 77 15.36 -2.99 8.50
CA GLU A 77 15.44 -3.57 9.84
C GLU A 77 14.08 -4.09 10.30
N TYR A 78 13.03 -3.30 10.04
CA TYR A 78 11.65 -3.70 10.37
C TYR A 78 11.24 -4.97 9.62
N ASP A 79 11.48 -5.04 8.31
CA ASP A 79 11.23 -6.24 7.50
C ASP A 79 12.01 -7.46 8.00
N ALA A 80 13.28 -7.28 8.36
CA ALA A 80 14.12 -8.35 8.90
C ALA A 80 13.66 -8.84 10.29
N SER A 81 13.03 -7.98 11.09
CA SER A 81 12.49 -8.35 12.40
C SER A 81 11.21 -9.18 12.31
N GLN A 82 10.50 -9.14 11.17
CA GLN A 82 9.27 -9.89 10.96
C GLN A 82 9.59 -11.38 10.73
N LYS A 83 8.73 -12.26 11.28
CA LYS A 83 8.85 -13.70 11.03
C LYS A 83 8.58 -14.01 9.55
N GLN A 84 9.60 -14.47 8.86
CA GLN A 84 9.52 -14.82 7.44
C GLN A 84 9.09 -16.27 7.28
N ASP A 85 8.14 -16.55 6.35
CA ASP A 85 7.82 -17.90 5.93
C ASP A 85 8.86 -18.36 4.87
N PRO A 86 9.68 -19.41 5.14
CA PRO A 86 10.72 -19.85 4.23
C PRO A 86 10.19 -20.44 2.93
N SER A 87 8.89 -20.72 2.83
CA SER A 87 8.28 -21.21 1.59
C SER A 87 8.13 -20.15 0.50
N PHE A 88 8.36 -18.86 0.84
CA PHE A 88 8.33 -17.75 -0.12
C PHE A 88 9.72 -17.37 -0.59
N THR A 89 9.86 -17.20 -1.90
CA THR A 89 11.00 -16.51 -2.49
C THR A 89 10.74 -15.01 -2.42
N ARG A 90 11.69 -14.26 -1.85
CA ARG A 90 11.58 -12.81 -1.66
C ARG A 90 12.59 -12.08 -2.55
N THR A 91 12.11 -11.07 -3.26
CA THR A 91 12.93 -10.24 -4.14
C THR A 91 12.75 -8.77 -3.76
N VAL A 92 13.84 -8.10 -3.40
CA VAL A 92 13.84 -6.65 -3.15
C VAL A 92 13.72 -5.94 -4.50
N MET A 93 12.66 -5.17 -4.65
CA MET A 93 12.34 -4.39 -5.87
C MET A 93 12.80 -2.94 -5.76
N GLU A 94 12.80 -2.39 -4.56
CA GLU A 94 13.24 -1.03 -4.25
C GLU A 94 13.69 -0.98 -2.78
N SER A 95 14.77 -0.27 -2.48
CA SER A 95 15.25 -0.05 -1.11
C SER A 95 15.96 1.29 -1.00
N ASN A 96 15.55 2.09 -0.05
CA ASN A 96 16.24 3.31 0.41
C ASN A 96 15.91 3.54 1.90
N ASP A 97 16.39 4.64 2.47
CA ASP A 97 16.25 4.95 3.91
C ASP A 97 14.79 5.09 4.37
N SER A 98 13.87 5.40 3.45
CA SER A 98 12.48 5.68 3.78
C SER A 98 11.51 4.63 3.25
N ILE A 99 11.88 3.83 2.23
CA ILE A 99 10.99 2.89 1.57
C ILE A 99 11.74 1.61 1.23
N LEU A 100 11.10 0.47 1.51
CA LEU A 100 11.46 -0.87 1.05
C LEU A 100 10.26 -1.49 0.35
N ILE A 101 10.46 -2.02 -0.86
CA ILE A 101 9.44 -2.80 -1.58
C ILE A 101 10.00 -4.19 -1.86
N VAL A 102 9.30 -5.20 -1.34
CA VAL A 102 9.63 -6.60 -1.52
C VAL A 102 8.51 -7.30 -2.27
N LYS A 103 8.86 -8.08 -3.29
CA LYS A 103 7.95 -9.03 -3.92
C LYS A 103 8.17 -10.40 -3.32
N SER A 104 7.13 -11.00 -2.76
CA SER A 104 7.12 -12.38 -2.26
C SER A 104 6.41 -13.28 -3.28
N THR A 105 7.00 -14.41 -3.63
CA THR A 105 6.43 -15.38 -4.59
C THR A 105 6.44 -16.78 -4.00
N LYS A 106 5.41 -17.58 -4.30
CA LYS A 106 5.29 -18.98 -3.88
C LYS A 106 4.75 -19.82 -5.03
N GLY A 107 5.36 -21.00 -5.24
CA GLY A 107 4.97 -21.95 -6.27
C GLY A 107 5.73 -21.77 -7.59
N LEU A 108 5.95 -22.87 -8.31
CA LEU A 108 6.72 -22.91 -9.56
C LEU A 108 5.85 -22.84 -10.81
N MET A 109 4.69 -23.52 -10.82
CA MET A 109 3.87 -23.67 -12.04
C MET A 109 2.73 -22.62 -12.13
N ASN A 110 2.25 -22.13 -10.99
CA ASN A 110 1.30 -21.03 -10.92
C ASN A 110 1.68 -20.14 -9.72
N PRO A 111 2.69 -19.28 -9.87
CA PRO A 111 3.25 -18.55 -8.75
C PRO A 111 2.26 -17.51 -8.24
N TRP A 112 1.83 -17.70 -7.00
CA TRP A 112 1.20 -16.62 -6.24
C TRP A 112 2.27 -15.56 -5.91
N SER A 113 1.91 -14.29 -5.99
CA SER A 113 2.84 -13.22 -5.64
C SER A 113 2.11 -12.07 -4.92
N ALA A 114 2.79 -11.49 -3.94
CA ALA A 114 2.33 -10.30 -3.23
C ALA A 114 3.45 -9.25 -3.17
N TYR A 115 3.04 -7.99 -3.06
CA TYR A 115 3.94 -6.88 -2.75
C TYR A 115 3.80 -6.49 -1.29
N ASN A 116 4.95 -6.33 -0.62
CA ASN A 116 5.08 -5.72 0.69
C ASN A 116 5.78 -4.37 0.50
N CYS A 117 5.05 -3.29 0.66
CA CYS A 117 5.57 -1.93 0.61
C CYS A 117 5.69 -1.42 2.05
N ILE A 118 6.89 -1.14 2.50
CA ILE A 118 7.21 -0.71 3.87
C ILE A 118 7.79 0.69 3.79
N GLY A 119 7.25 1.62 4.56
CA GLY A 119 7.72 3.00 4.60
C GLY A 119 7.93 3.50 6.01
N LYS A 120 8.93 4.36 6.22
CA LYS A 120 9.20 5.04 7.48
C LYS A 120 8.92 6.53 7.36
N LYS A 121 8.26 7.08 8.36
CA LYS A 121 8.04 8.52 8.55
C LYS A 121 8.39 8.91 9.97
N ASN A 122 9.20 9.96 10.12
CA ASN A 122 9.48 10.58 11.41
C ASN A 122 8.60 11.83 11.56
N ILE A 123 7.98 11.97 12.73
CA ILE A 123 7.16 13.13 13.11
C ILE A 123 7.61 13.53 14.51
N GLU A 124 8.09 14.76 14.67
CA GLU A 124 8.48 15.35 15.94
C GLU A 124 9.43 14.44 16.78
N GLY A 125 10.31 13.70 16.10
CA GLY A 125 11.26 12.79 16.75
C GLY A 125 10.75 11.37 16.96
N THR A 126 9.49 11.09 16.66
CA THR A 126 8.89 9.75 16.73
C THR A 126 8.91 9.07 15.37
N GLY A 127 9.42 7.84 15.30
CA GLY A 127 9.43 7.01 14.12
C GLY A 127 8.12 6.22 13.97
N TYR A 128 7.57 6.18 12.75
CA TYR A 128 6.42 5.34 12.39
C TYR A 128 6.78 4.52 11.16
N VAL A 129 6.54 3.21 11.22
CA VAL A 129 6.67 2.30 10.10
C VAL A 129 5.27 1.88 9.63
N ILE A 130 5.04 2.01 8.33
CA ILE A 130 3.77 1.67 7.69
C ILE A 130 4.06 0.53 6.71
N THR A 131 3.32 -0.57 6.83
CA THR A 131 3.37 -1.69 5.90
C THR A 131 2.06 -1.79 5.13
N VAL A 132 2.14 -1.88 3.82
CA VAL A 132 1.01 -2.19 2.92
C VAL A 132 1.34 -3.46 2.18
N SER A 133 0.58 -4.53 2.40
CA SER A 133 0.77 -5.85 1.80
C SER A 133 -0.47 -6.26 1.01
N THR A 134 -0.29 -6.73 -0.23
CA THR A 134 -1.38 -7.18 -1.09
C THR A 134 -0.87 -8.04 -2.24
N ASP A 135 -1.69 -8.98 -2.70
CA ASP A 135 -1.45 -9.79 -3.90
C ASP A 135 -2.33 -9.37 -5.10
N THR A 136 -3.25 -8.41 -4.89
CA THR A 136 -4.20 -7.97 -5.91
C THR A 136 -3.83 -6.64 -6.58
N TRP A 137 -2.95 -5.85 -5.96
CA TRP A 137 -2.52 -4.56 -6.50
C TRP A 137 -1.17 -4.67 -7.23
N SER A 138 -0.97 -3.78 -8.20
CA SER A 138 0.36 -3.60 -8.79
C SER A 138 1.33 -2.98 -7.76
N LYS A 139 2.63 -3.14 -8.01
CA LYS A 139 3.69 -2.49 -7.22
C LYS A 139 3.45 -0.98 -7.12
N GLU A 140 3.10 -0.36 -8.23
CA GLU A 140 2.86 1.09 -8.33
C GLU A 140 1.66 1.53 -7.48
N THR A 141 0.56 0.75 -7.48
CA THR A 141 -0.61 1.03 -6.65
C THR A 141 -0.29 0.87 -5.18
N CYS A 142 0.38 -0.22 -4.79
CA CYS A 142 0.83 -0.46 -3.42
C CYS A 142 1.73 0.69 -2.91
N LYS A 143 2.71 1.10 -3.72
CA LYS A 143 3.62 2.22 -3.41
C LYS A 143 2.87 3.56 -3.29
N LYS A 144 1.91 3.85 -4.17
CA LYS A 144 1.10 5.07 -4.09
C LYS A 144 0.31 5.15 -2.80
N VAL A 145 -0.31 4.05 -2.38
CA VAL A 145 -1.04 3.97 -1.11
C VAL A 145 -0.10 4.20 0.06
N LEU A 146 1.04 3.53 0.08
CA LEU A 146 2.07 3.73 1.12
C LEU A 146 2.48 5.21 1.23
N ILE A 147 2.81 5.85 0.10
CA ILE A 147 3.25 7.27 0.08
C ILE A 147 2.13 8.18 0.58
N HIS A 148 0.87 7.95 0.18
CA HIS A 148 -0.27 8.71 0.68
C HIS A 148 -0.38 8.59 2.20
N MET A 149 -0.33 7.37 2.74
CA MET A 149 -0.40 7.11 4.17
C MET A 149 0.74 7.78 4.94
N MET A 150 1.99 7.66 4.44
CA MET A 150 3.15 8.36 5.02
C MET A 150 2.98 9.88 5.03
N GLY A 151 2.33 10.45 4.01
CA GLY A 151 2.04 11.88 3.92
C GLY A 151 0.92 12.34 4.86
N SER A 152 0.00 11.46 5.20
CA SER A 152 -1.19 11.76 6.00
C SER A 152 -1.00 11.56 7.51
N ILE A 153 0.01 10.78 7.94
CA ILE A 153 0.22 10.50 9.35
C ILE A 153 0.59 11.77 10.10
N LYS A 154 -0.07 12.01 11.22
CA LYS A 154 0.11 13.19 12.08
C LYS A 154 -0.07 12.82 13.53
N GLU A 155 0.67 13.46 14.42
CA GLU A 155 0.37 13.41 15.85
C GLU A 155 -0.96 14.12 16.12
N VAL A 156 -1.70 13.58 17.09
CA VAL A 156 -2.93 14.21 17.58
C VAL A 156 -2.51 15.14 18.71
N THR A 157 -2.57 16.45 18.45
CA THR A 157 -2.40 17.48 19.49
C THR A 157 -3.75 17.67 20.18
N GLU A 158 -3.76 17.59 21.52
CA GLU A 158 -4.91 17.94 22.35
C GLU A 158 -5.35 19.39 22.15
#